data_3f6e9ef0aac9ace36fcc9fd97c49d514
#
_entry.id   3f6e9ef0aac9ace36fcc9fd97c49d514
#
_cell.length_a   1.000
_cell.length_b   1.000
_cell.length_c   1.000
_cell.angle_alpha   90.00
_cell.angle_beta   90.00
_cell.angle_gamma   90.00
#
_symmetry.space_group_name_H-M   'P 1'
#
loop_
_entity.id
_entity.type
_entity.pdbx_description
1 polymer ?
#
loop_
_entity_poly.entity_id
_entity_poly.type
_entity_poly.pdbx_seq_one_letter_code
_entity_poly.pdbx_strand_id
1 'polypeptide(L)'
;MKKHLIKDSIITGLALFSTMFGAGNLIFPPQIGLFSGSAWFLGAMGMLLGGIILPVLALWSINNVGEGAESLMGHVHPKFYDAFYLVNSTLLAMGSTLPKCAASTHELAVAPLFPDVPIWITVIVFFALVYFFAKDRESVIDKLGKYMTPLLLILLAVVLIKGVVDPVGQPVDTGIENPFGSALLTAYNTGDLTVGILFAGVIIGDLRRRGYDRKASKKAAFSAGLVCVAALFAVY
;
A
#
# COMPACT_ATOMS: atom_id res chain seq x y z
N MET A 1 -9.17 -29.06 -7.31
CA MET A 1 -8.28 -27.90 -7.49
C MET A 1 -8.93 -26.65 -8.07
N LYS A 2 -9.81 -26.67 -9.08
CA LYS A 2 -10.42 -25.45 -9.66
C LYS A 2 -11.43 -24.72 -8.76
N LYS A 3 -12.04 -25.37 -7.77
CA LYS A 3 -13.18 -24.83 -7.00
C LYS A 3 -12.82 -23.71 -6.02
N HIS A 4 -11.54 -23.52 -5.67
CA HIS A 4 -11.10 -22.52 -4.70
C HIS A 4 -10.27 -21.39 -5.31
N LEU A 5 -9.83 -21.49 -6.58
CA LEU A 5 -8.92 -20.55 -7.21
C LEU A 5 -9.48 -19.08 -7.13
N ILE A 6 -10.74 -18.90 -7.47
CA ILE A 6 -11.37 -17.56 -7.44
C ILE A 6 -11.43 -17.03 -6.00
N LYS A 7 -11.90 -17.83 -5.05
CA LYS A 7 -11.98 -17.45 -3.65
C LYS A 7 -10.60 -17.11 -3.09
N ASP A 8 -9.61 -17.95 -3.34
CA ASP A 8 -8.24 -17.74 -2.86
C ASP A 8 -7.58 -16.54 -3.52
N SER A 9 -7.85 -16.28 -4.81
CA SER A 9 -7.39 -15.07 -5.50
C SER A 9 -8.00 -13.80 -4.91
N ILE A 10 -9.28 -13.82 -4.55
CA ILE A 10 -9.94 -12.68 -3.89
C ILE A 10 -9.33 -12.45 -2.51
N ILE A 11 -9.20 -13.50 -1.69
CA ILE A 11 -8.61 -13.38 -0.34
C ILE A 11 -7.16 -12.87 -0.42
N THR A 12 -6.36 -13.42 -1.31
CA THR A 12 -4.97 -12.99 -1.52
C THR A 12 -4.91 -11.55 -2.08
N GLY A 13 -5.82 -11.17 -2.97
CA GLY A 13 -5.90 -9.82 -3.52
C GLY A 13 -6.29 -8.77 -2.46
N LEU A 14 -7.22 -9.11 -1.58
CA LEU A 14 -7.58 -8.26 -0.44
C LEU A 14 -6.46 -8.19 0.61
N ALA A 15 -5.71 -9.28 0.82
CA ALA A 15 -4.51 -9.26 1.65
C ALA A 15 -3.42 -8.37 1.05
N LEU A 16 -3.21 -8.42 -0.27
CA LEU A 16 -2.33 -7.50 -0.99
C LEU A 16 -2.77 -6.05 -0.83
N PHE A 17 -4.06 -5.76 -1.02
CA PHE A 17 -4.65 -4.45 -0.76
C PHE A 17 -4.30 -3.96 0.64
N SER A 18 -4.57 -4.76 1.68
CA SER A 18 -4.26 -4.38 3.07
C SER A 18 -2.77 -4.18 3.32
N THR A 19 -1.91 -4.90 2.63
CA THR A 19 -0.45 -4.76 2.76
C THR A 19 0.06 -3.47 2.10
N MET A 20 -0.51 -3.11 0.95
CA MET A 20 -0.16 -1.90 0.21
C MET A 20 -0.85 -0.65 0.76
N PHE A 21 -2.03 -0.80 1.38
CA PHE A 21 -2.80 0.33 1.89
C PHE A 21 -2.22 0.85 3.22
N GLY A 22 -1.33 1.82 3.13
CA GLY A 22 -0.66 2.48 4.26
C GLY A 22 -1.07 3.94 4.43
N ALA A 23 -0.36 4.66 5.32
CA ALA A 23 -0.62 6.09 5.58
C ALA A 23 -0.45 6.97 4.32
N GLY A 24 0.50 6.63 3.43
CA GLY A 24 0.67 7.32 2.16
C GLY A 24 -0.57 7.27 1.28
N ASN A 25 -1.25 6.12 1.29
CA ASN A 25 -2.45 5.86 0.50
C ASN A 25 -3.71 6.58 1.04
N LEU A 26 -3.64 7.11 2.26
CA LEU A 26 -4.65 8.03 2.80
C LEU A 26 -4.35 9.49 2.49
N ILE A 27 -3.09 9.86 2.34
CA ILE A 27 -2.65 11.26 2.21
C ILE A 27 -2.52 11.68 0.74
N PHE A 28 -1.89 10.85 -0.09
CA PHE A 28 -1.57 11.24 -1.47
C PHE A 28 -2.78 11.33 -2.40
N PRO A 29 -3.80 10.44 -2.38
CA PRO A 29 -4.95 10.58 -3.27
C PRO A 29 -5.72 11.90 -3.06
N PRO A 30 -6.07 12.32 -1.82
CA PRO A 30 -6.66 13.64 -1.60
C PRO A 30 -5.75 14.79 -2.06
N GLN A 31 -4.43 14.69 -1.81
CA GLN A 31 -3.48 15.69 -2.27
C GLN A 31 -3.43 15.79 -3.79
N ILE A 32 -3.43 14.64 -4.49
CA ILE A 32 -3.50 14.59 -5.95
C ILE A 32 -4.81 15.21 -6.44
N GLY A 33 -5.93 14.91 -5.81
CA GLY A 33 -7.22 15.53 -6.10
C GLY A 33 -7.18 17.05 -5.97
N LEU A 34 -6.61 17.55 -4.88
CA LEU A 34 -6.49 19.00 -4.62
C LEU A 34 -5.68 19.74 -5.68
N PHE A 35 -4.48 19.25 -6.03
CA PHE A 35 -3.67 19.94 -7.04
C PHE A 35 -4.12 19.69 -8.46
N SER A 36 -4.79 18.58 -8.76
CA SER A 36 -5.33 18.30 -10.10
C SER A 36 -6.60 19.07 -10.40
N GLY A 37 -7.38 19.42 -9.40
CA GLY A 37 -8.61 20.21 -9.53
C GLY A 37 -9.54 19.67 -10.62
N SER A 38 -9.89 20.50 -11.61
CA SER A 38 -10.75 20.11 -12.74
C SER A 38 -10.13 19.01 -13.62
N ALA A 39 -8.80 18.86 -13.60
CA ALA A 39 -8.08 17.79 -14.30
C ALA A 39 -7.92 16.51 -13.46
N TRP A 40 -8.79 16.29 -12.46
CA TRP A 40 -8.74 15.17 -11.51
C TRP A 40 -8.63 13.79 -12.19
N PHE A 41 -9.24 13.62 -13.37
CA PHE A 41 -9.17 12.36 -14.10
C PHE A 41 -7.73 12.03 -14.55
N LEU A 42 -6.98 13.03 -15.02
CA LEU A 42 -5.56 12.86 -15.37
C LEU A 42 -4.72 12.58 -14.10
N GLY A 43 -5.05 13.24 -13.00
CA GLY A 43 -4.47 12.96 -11.68
C GLY A 43 -4.71 11.50 -11.24
N ALA A 44 -5.96 11.03 -11.34
CA ALA A 44 -6.32 9.65 -11.03
C ALA A 44 -5.59 8.63 -11.92
N MET A 45 -5.40 8.92 -13.21
CA MET A 45 -4.63 8.06 -14.12
C MET A 45 -3.14 8.03 -13.76
N GLY A 46 -2.56 9.15 -13.37
CA GLY A 46 -1.19 9.21 -12.84
C GLY A 46 -1.03 8.38 -11.57
N MET A 47 -1.99 8.50 -10.63
CA MET A 47 -2.04 7.70 -9.41
C MET A 47 -2.20 6.21 -9.70
N LEU A 48 -3.10 5.84 -10.61
CA LEU A 48 -3.31 4.46 -11.04
C LEU A 48 -2.00 3.83 -11.55
N LEU A 49 -1.28 4.53 -12.41
CA LEU A 49 -0.04 4.01 -12.97
C LEU A 49 1.07 3.96 -11.93
N GLY A 50 1.34 5.06 -11.23
CA GLY A 50 2.48 5.21 -10.31
C GLY A 50 2.31 4.43 -9.00
N GLY A 51 1.13 4.50 -8.39
CA GLY A 51 0.86 3.95 -7.06
C GLY A 51 0.21 2.56 -7.06
N ILE A 52 -0.38 2.11 -8.17
CA ILE A 52 -1.13 0.85 -8.19
C ILE A 52 -0.56 -0.14 -9.21
N ILE A 53 -0.48 0.24 -10.46
CA ILE A 53 -0.09 -0.69 -11.54
C ILE A 53 1.38 -1.10 -11.39
N LEU A 54 2.29 -0.15 -11.19
CA LEU A 54 3.73 -0.46 -11.07
C LEU A 54 4.05 -1.46 -9.94
N PRO A 55 3.53 -1.31 -8.70
CA PRO A 55 3.68 -2.30 -7.64
C PRO A 55 3.18 -3.70 -8.00
N VAL A 56 2.03 -3.78 -8.66
CA VAL A 56 1.44 -5.06 -9.07
C VAL A 56 2.23 -5.69 -10.23
N LEU A 57 2.75 -4.89 -11.15
CA LEU A 57 3.66 -5.37 -12.20
C LEU A 57 4.96 -5.93 -11.61
N ALA A 58 5.51 -5.30 -10.58
CA ALA A 58 6.68 -5.81 -9.88
C ALA A 58 6.40 -7.19 -9.25
N LEU A 59 5.26 -7.33 -8.56
CA LEU A 59 4.79 -8.62 -8.03
C LEU A 59 4.70 -9.70 -9.13
N TRP A 60 4.08 -9.38 -10.26
CA TRP A 60 3.92 -10.32 -11.37
C TRP A 60 5.26 -10.70 -12.00
N SER A 61 6.17 -9.73 -12.16
CA SER A 61 7.50 -9.97 -12.70
C SER A 61 8.27 -10.94 -11.83
N ILE A 62 8.30 -10.73 -10.52
CA ILE A 62 8.96 -11.62 -9.56
C ILE A 62 8.34 -13.02 -9.59
N ASN A 63 7.00 -13.11 -9.59
CA ASN A 63 6.30 -14.39 -9.68
C ASN A 63 6.59 -15.17 -10.97
N ASN A 64 6.94 -14.49 -12.06
CA ASN A 64 7.31 -15.12 -13.33
C ASN A 64 8.74 -15.65 -13.33
N VAL A 65 9.68 -14.94 -12.70
CA VAL A 65 11.10 -15.31 -12.65
C VAL A 65 11.36 -16.40 -11.63
N GLY A 66 10.80 -16.27 -10.41
CA GLY A 66 11.11 -17.20 -9.32
C GLY A 66 10.09 -17.19 -8.18
N GLU A 67 10.59 -17.46 -6.98
CA GLU A 67 9.79 -17.59 -5.76
C GLU A 67 9.82 -16.33 -4.87
N GLY A 68 10.59 -15.32 -5.26
CA GLY A 68 10.74 -14.08 -4.52
C GLY A 68 11.68 -13.10 -5.18
N ALA A 69 11.84 -11.93 -4.57
CA ALA A 69 12.72 -10.86 -5.06
C ALA A 69 14.20 -11.32 -5.14
N GLU A 70 14.62 -12.21 -4.24
CA GLU A 70 15.96 -12.80 -4.22
C GLU A 70 16.29 -13.48 -5.55
N SER A 71 15.35 -14.27 -6.10
CA SER A 71 15.57 -14.98 -7.37
C SER A 71 15.72 -14.04 -8.57
N LEU A 72 15.04 -12.89 -8.56
CA LEU A 72 15.17 -11.87 -9.59
C LEU A 72 16.48 -11.10 -9.45
N MET A 73 16.77 -10.63 -8.24
CA MET A 73 17.92 -9.79 -7.93
C MET A 73 19.25 -10.57 -7.97
N GLY A 74 19.22 -11.87 -7.68
CA GLY A 74 20.37 -12.76 -7.78
C GLY A 74 20.94 -12.87 -9.20
N HIS A 75 20.15 -12.60 -10.24
CA HIS A 75 20.63 -12.53 -11.61
C HIS A 75 21.55 -11.32 -11.87
N VAL A 76 21.43 -10.26 -11.09
CA VAL A 76 22.31 -9.08 -11.17
C VAL A 76 23.61 -9.34 -10.41
N HIS A 77 23.49 -9.73 -9.15
CA HIS A 77 24.63 -10.11 -8.31
C HIS A 77 24.14 -10.92 -7.09
N PRO A 78 24.88 -11.95 -6.63
CA PRO A 78 24.44 -12.82 -5.51
C PRO A 78 24.12 -12.06 -4.20
N LYS A 79 24.78 -10.94 -3.93
CA LYS A 79 24.58 -10.11 -2.72
C LYS A 79 23.67 -8.90 -2.96
N PHE A 80 23.10 -8.74 -4.17
CA PHE A 80 22.30 -7.55 -4.48
C PHE A 80 21.01 -7.50 -3.69
N TYR A 81 20.36 -8.65 -3.48
CA TYR A 81 19.16 -8.74 -2.66
C TYR A 81 19.41 -8.32 -1.20
N ASP A 82 20.48 -8.83 -0.59
CA ASP A 82 20.82 -8.50 0.80
C ASP A 82 21.09 -7.00 0.97
N ALA A 83 21.87 -6.41 0.05
CA ALA A 83 22.16 -4.98 0.05
C ALA A 83 20.88 -4.14 -0.16
N PHE A 84 20.05 -4.52 -1.12
CA PHE A 84 18.76 -3.87 -1.38
C PHE A 84 17.84 -3.95 -0.17
N TYR A 85 17.71 -5.14 0.44
CA TYR A 85 16.88 -5.35 1.62
C TYR A 85 17.38 -4.52 2.81
N LEU A 86 18.69 -4.50 3.07
CA LEU A 86 19.29 -3.73 4.15
C LEU A 86 19.05 -2.23 3.96
N VAL A 87 19.31 -1.70 2.76
CA VAL A 87 19.09 -0.28 2.45
C VAL A 87 17.61 0.09 2.61
N ASN A 88 16.69 -0.70 2.04
CA ASN A 88 15.26 -0.42 2.14
C ASN A 88 14.75 -0.52 3.58
N SER A 89 15.17 -1.53 4.35
CA SER A 89 14.72 -1.69 5.73
C SER A 89 15.26 -0.59 6.64
N THR A 90 16.52 -0.18 6.44
CA THR A 90 17.15 0.81 7.32
C THR A 90 16.80 2.24 6.91
N LEU A 91 16.99 2.61 5.65
CA LEU A 91 16.81 3.99 5.20
C LEU A 91 15.34 4.32 4.93
N LEU A 92 14.60 3.46 4.22
CA LEU A 92 13.21 3.75 3.88
C LEU A 92 12.26 3.46 5.04
N ALA A 93 12.30 2.26 5.62
CA ALA A 93 11.36 1.92 6.69
C ALA A 93 11.64 2.73 7.97
N MET A 94 12.88 2.67 8.48
CA MET A 94 13.23 3.30 9.76
C MET A 94 13.54 4.79 9.62
N GLY A 95 14.22 5.21 8.55
CA GLY A 95 14.67 6.59 8.37
C GLY A 95 13.60 7.53 7.76
N SER A 96 12.59 7.00 7.08
CA SER A 96 11.58 7.81 6.39
C SER A 96 10.16 7.41 6.73
N THR A 97 9.76 6.17 6.44
CA THR A 97 8.35 5.76 6.48
C THR A 97 7.77 5.80 7.90
N LEU A 98 8.45 5.20 8.88
CA LEU A 98 7.97 5.17 10.26
C LEU A 98 7.88 6.57 10.90
N PRO A 99 8.92 7.43 10.82
CA PRO A 99 8.82 8.80 11.30
C PRO A 99 7.70 9.60 10.63
N LYS A 100 7.53 9.45 9.31
CA LYS A 100 6.46 10.09 8.56
C LYS A 100 5.07 9.64 9.03
N CYS A 101 4.88 8.33 9.27
CA CYS A 101 3.63 7.82 9.83
C CYS A 101 3.33 8.42 11.22
N ALA A 102 4.34 8.53 12.08
CA ALA A 102 4.18 9.12 13.40
C ALA A 102 3.80 10.61 13.32
N ALA A 103 4.48 11.39 12.46
CA ALA A 103 4.19 12.80 12.23
C ALA A 103 2.78 12.99 11.65
N SER A 104 2.42 12.22 10.62
CA SER A 104 1.07 12.28 10.03
C SER A 104 -0.02 11.89 11.02
N THR A 105 0.22 10.94 11.92
CA THR A 105 -0.71 10.59 12.99
C THR A 105 -0.95 11.80 13.91
N HIS A 106 0.11 12.55 14.23
CA HIS A 106 -0.04 13.77 15.01
C HIS A 106 -0.85 14.82 14.27
N GLU A 107 -0.46 15.15 13.05
CA GLU A 107 -1.07 16.21 12.24
C GLU A 107 -2.54 15.96 11.90
N LEU A 108 -2.90 14.72 11.58
CA LEU A 108 -4.24 14.37 11.10
C LEU A 108 -5.21 13.93 12.21
N ALA A 109 -4.70 13.37 13.32
CA ALA A 109 -5.55 12.79 14.34
C ALA A 109 -5.42 13.50 15.71
N VAL A 110 -4.22 13.86 16.13
CA VAL A 110 -3.99 14.40 17.48
C VAL A 110 -4.15 15.91 17.52
N ALA A 111 -3.45 16.65 16.66
CA ALA A 111 -3.46 18.10 16.66
C ALA A 111 -4.85 18.74 16.46
N PRO A 112 -5.75 18.19 15.59
CA PRO A 112 -7.10 18.72 15.44
C PRO A 112 -7.99 18.53 16.67
N LEU A 113 -7.75 17.49 17.47
CA LEU A 113 -8.54 17.16 18.66
C LEU A 113 -7.92 17.72 19.94
N PHE A 114 -6.59 17.80 19.98
CA PHE A 114 -5.79 18.19 21.14
C PHE A 114 -4.64 19.13 20.70
N PRO A 115 -4.92 20.41 20.40
CA PRO A 115 -3.92 21.33 19.86
C PRO A 115 -2.71 21.57 20.77
N ASP A 116 -2.90 21.42 22.09
CA ASP A 116 -1.86 21.67 23.10
C ASP A 116 -0.91 20.48 23.29
N VAL A 117 -1.19 19.33 22.67
CA VAL A 117 -0.33 18.13 22.79
C VAL A 117 0.87 18.28 21.86
N PRO A 118 2.09 18.33 22.39
CA PRO A 118 3.28 18.45 21.56
C PRO A 118 3.57 17.14 20.80
N ILE A 119 4.08 17.27 19.59
CA ILE A 119 4.32 16.17 18.65
C ILE A 119 5.15 15.01 19.25
N TRP A 120 6.12 15.31 20.12
CA TRP A 120 6.98 14.30 20.71
C TRP A 120 6.22 13.29 21.59
N ILE A 121 5.10 13.69 22.24
CA ILE A 121 4.23 12.78 23.00
C ILE A 121 3.59 11.78 22.06
N THR A 122 3.03 12.26 20.93
CA THR A 122 2.44 11.39 19.91
C THR A 122 3.48 10.41 19.35
N VAL A 123 4.69 10.89 19.07
CA VAL A 123 5.79 10.05 18.55
C VAL A 123 6.15 8.95 19.55
N ILE A 124 6.30 9.27 20.84
CA ILE A 124 6.60 8.26 21.88
C ILE A 124 5.50 7.23 21.99
N VAL A 125 4.24 7.67 22.05
CA VAL A 125 3.08 6.75 22.12
C VAL A 125 3.00 5.89 20.86
N PHE A 126 3.18 6.48 19.67
CA PHE A 126 3.18 5.76 18.40
C PHE A 126 4.25 4.64 18.40
N PHE A 127 5.50 4.95 18.72
CA PHE A 127 6.56 3.94 18.73
C PHE A 127 6.40 2.91 19.86
N ALA A 128 5.84 3.29 21.01
CA ALA A 128 5.49 2.35 22.06
C ALA A 128 4.43 1.34 21.58
N LEU A 129 3.40 1.79 20.88
CA LEU A 129 2.40 0.92 20.26
C LEU A 129 3.01 0.03 19.17
N VAL A 130 3.84 0.60 18.29
CA VAL A 130 4.56 -0.18 17.26
C VAL A 130 5.38 -1.28 17.90
N TYR A 131 6.15 -0.96 18.95
CA TYR A 131 6.95 -1.96 19.68
C TYR A 131 6.06 -3.04 20.31
N PHE A 132 4.99 -2.65 20.99
CA PHE A 132 4.05 -3.58 21.61
C PHE A 132 3.43 -4.56 20.60
N PHE A 133 3.03 -4.06 19.44
CA PHE A 133 2.48 -4.91 18.38
C PHE A 133 3.54 -5.73 17.66
N ALA A 134 4.74 -5.20 17.44
CA ALA A 134 5.82 -5.88 16.72
C ALA A 134 6.52 -6.97 17.52
N LYS A 135 6.37 -6.97 18.86
CA LYS A 135 7.02 -7.92 19.75
C LYS A 135 6.64 -9.39 19.47
N ASP A 136 5.38 -9.64 19.07
CA ASP A 136 4.85 -10.98 18.78
C ASP A 136 4.49 -11.12 17.31
N ARG A 137 5.43 -11.63 16.49
CA ARG A 137 5.28 -11.73 15.03
C ARG A 137 4.03 -12.47 14.55
N GLU A 138 3.69 -13.61 15.19
CA GLU A 138 2.55 -14.43 14.77
C GLU A 138 1.20 -13.80 15.11
N SER A 139 1.11 -13.12 16.27
CA SER A 139 -0.13 -12.49 16.72
C SER A 139 -0.43 -11.15 16.03
N VAL A 140 0.60 -10.47 15.49
CA VAL A 140 0.44 -9.17 14.81
C VAL A 140 -0.35 -9.32 13.53
N ILE A 141 0.04 -10.27 12.67
CA ILE A 141 -0.61 -10.49 11.37
C ILE A 141 -2.09 -10.83 11.57
N ASP A 142 -2.38 -11.69 12.53
CA ASP A 142 -3.76 -12.08 12.84
C ASP A 142 -4.57 -10.92 13.43
N LYS A 143 -4.01 -10.16 14.35
CA LYS A 143 -4.69 -9.01 14.98
C LYS A 143 -4.92 -7.87 14.00
N LEU A 144 -3.92 -7.54 13.18
CA LEU A 144 -4.04 -6.52 12.14
C LEU A 144 -5.09 -6.92 11.10
N GLY A 145 -5.01 -8.14 10.58
CA GLY A 145 -5.96 -8.63 9.57
C GLY A 145 -7.38 -8.78 10.11
N LYS A 146 -7.55 -9.21 11.37
CA LYS A 146 -8.88 -9.48 11.93
C LYS A 146 -9.60 -8.23 12.45
N TYR A 147 -8.87 -7.26 13.01
CA TYR A 147 -9.47 -6.09 13.65
C TYR A 147 -9.19 -4.79 12.93
N MET A 148 -7.93 -4.56 12.53
CA MET A 148 -7.53 -3.28 11.92
C MET A 148 -8.02 -3.12 10.48
N THR A 149 -7.93 -4.19 9.68
CA THR A 149 -8.38 -4.14 8.28
C THR A 149 -9.89 -3.87 8.16
N PRO A 150 -10.80 -4.57 8.86
CA PRO A 150 -12.22 -4.24 8.81
C PRO A 150 -12.53 -2.84 9.31
N LEU A 151 -11.87 -2.39 10.39
CA LEU A 151 -12.04 -1.03 10.91
C LEU A 151 -11.62 0.01 9.87
N LEU A 152 -10.46 -0.17 9.23
CA LEU A 152 -9.98 0.69 8.17
C LEU A 152 -10.96 0.76 7.00
N LEU A 153 -11.47 -0.38 6.54
CA LEU A 153 -12.43 -0.42 5.43
C LEU A 153 -13.75 0.28 5.77
N ILE A 154 -14.22 0.14 7.01
CA ILE A 154 -15.42 0.86 7.48
C ILE A 154 -15.18 2.37 7.49
N LEU A 155 -14.05 2.83 8.05
CA LEU A 155 -13.71 4.25 8.08
C LEU A 155 -13.56 4.83 6.66
N LEU A 156 -12.90 4.11 5.76
CA LEU A 156 -12.81 4.49 4.35
C LEU A 156 -14.19 4.58 3.68
N ALA A 157 -15.05 3.59 3.89
CA ALA A 157 -16.40 3.62 3.35
C ALA A 157 -17.20 4.83 3.84
N VAL A 158 -17.08 5.19 5.13
CA VAL A 158 -17.72 6.39 5.69
C VAL A 158 -17.20 7.66 5.03
N VAL A 159 -15.88 7.79 4.85
CA VAL A 159 -15.28 8.97 4.20
C VAL A 159 -15.71 9.08 2.74
N LEU A 160 -15.67 7.96 2.00
CA LEU A 160 -16.10 7.93 0.59
C LEU A 160 -17.59 8.27 0.44
N ILE A 161 -18.47 7.65 1.25
CA ILE A 161 -19.90 7.93 1.22
C ILE A 161 -20.16 9.41 1.53
N LYS A 162 -19.49 9.97 2.55
CA LYS A 162 -19.64 11.38 2.89
C LYS A 162 -19.15 12.28 1.75
N GLY A 163 -18.02 11.98 1.13
CA GLY A 163 -17.49 12.75 0.00
C GLY A 163 -18.41 12.77 -1.22
N VAL A 164 -19.17 11.69 -1.46
CA VAL A 164 -20.13 11.60 -2.55
C VAL A 164 -21.46 12.29 -2.20
N VAL A 165 -21.94 12.11 -0.97
CA VAL A 165 -23.26 12.64 -0.52
C VAL A 165 -23.20 14.14 -0.21
N ASP A 166 -22.08 14.60 0.37
CA ASP A 166 -21.87 15.98 0.78
C ASP A 166 -20.51 16.48 0.29
N PRO A 167 -20.36 16.73 -1.02
CA PRO A 167 -19.10 17.16 -1.59
C PRO A 167 -18.72 18.57 -1.09
N VAL A 168 -17.46 18.74 -0.72
CA VAL A 168 -16.94 20.00 -0.13
C VAL A 168 -16.95 21.15 -1.13
N GLY A 169 -17.04 20.89 -2.44
CA GLY A 169 -17.09 21.90 -3.50
C GLY A 169 -16.97 21.30 -4.89
N GLN A 170 -17.01 22.19 -5.89
CA GLN A 170 -16.78 21.80 -7.29
C GLN A 170 -15.28 21.85 -7.59
N PRO A 171 -14.75 20.90 -8.40
CA PRO A 171 -13.38 20.96 -8.87
C PRO A 171 -13.10 22.24 -9.66
N VAL A 172 -12.13 23.01 -9.22
CA VAL A 172 -11.71 24.25 -9.88
C VAL A 172 -10.44 24.01 -10.70
N ASP A 173 -10.20 24.86 -11.70
CA ASP A 173 -8.94 24.83 -12.42
C ASP A 173 -7.82 25.36 -11.52
N THR A 174 -6.81 24.55 -11.31
CA THR A 174 -5.66 24.88 -10.46
C THR A 174 -4.48 25.43 -11.25
N GLY A 175 -4.58 25.49 -12.58
CA GLY A 175 -3.49 25.93 -13.48
C GLY A 175 -2.29 24.97 -13.52
N ILE A 176 -2.44 23.72 -13.09
CA ILE A 176 -1.35 22.73 -13.14
C ILE A 176 -1.05 22.34 -14.58
N GLU A 177 0.19 22.54 -15.05
CA GLU A 177 0.57 22.27 -16.43
C GLU A 177 0.56 20.76 -16.78
N ASN A 178 0.96 19.90 -15.84
CA ASN A 178 1.06 18.45 -16.06
C ASN A 178 0.46 17.66 -14.88
N PRO A 179 -0.87 17.56 -14.77
CA PRO A 179 -1.53 16.87 -13.68
C PRO A 179 -1.20 15.37 -13.65
N PHE A 180 -1.10 14.71 -14.81
CA PHE A 180 -0.74 13.30 -14.90
C PHE A 180 0.68 13.04 -14.39
N GLY A 181 1.68 13.78 -14.86
CA GLY A 181 3.08 13.58 -14.47
C GLY A 181 3.30 13.90 -12.99
N SER A 182 2.71 14.99 -12.50
CA SER A 182 2.77 15.38 -11.08
C SER A 182 2.13 14.32 -10.18
N ALA A 183 0.98 13.79 -10.58
CA ALA A 183 0.29 12.73 -9.86
C ALA A 183 1.07 11.41 -9.88
N LEU A 184 1.67 11.04 -11.02
CA LEU A 184 2.49 9.83 -11.14
C LEU A 184 3.70 9.89 -10.20
N LEU A 185 4.41 11.02 -10.16
CA LEU A 185 5.57 11.20 -9.26
C LEU A 185 5.14 11.23 -7.80
N THR A 186 4.03 11.88 -7.47
CA THR A 186 3.48 11.90 -6.11
C THR A 186 3.06 10.51 -5.67
N ALA A 187 2.38 9.77 -6.54
CA ALA A 187 1.97 8.39 -6.28
C ALA A 187 3.17 7.44 -6.09
N TYR A 188 4.25 7.64 -6.81
CA TYR A 188 5.47 6.85 -6.62
C TYR A 188 6.03 7.00 -5.19
N ASN A 189 5.81 8.14 -4.54
CA ASN A 189 6.24 8.40 -3.16
C ASN A 189 5.42 7.63 -2.09
N THR A 190 4.35 6.90 -2.46
CA THR A 190 3.68 5.97 -1.54
C THR A 190 4.61 4.86 -1.07
N GLY A 191 5.61 4.51 -1.89
CA GLY A 191 6.55 3.41 -1.61
C GLY A 191 6.00 2.03 -1.93
N ASP A 192 4.79 1.92 -2.49
CA ASP A 192 4.10 0.65 -2.76
C ASP A 192 4.85 -0.24 -3.74
N LEU A 193 5.65 0.33 -4.64
CA LEU A 193 6.53 -0.44 -5.52
C LEU A 193 7.50 -1.32 -4.72
N THR A 194 8.12 -0.77 -3.68
CA THR A 194 9.02 -1.51 -2.79
C THR A 194 8.26 -2.59 -2.03
N VAL A 195 7.04 -2.29 -1.57
CA VAL A 195 6.15 -3.28 -0.93
C VAL A 195 5.83 -4.41 -1.91
N GLY A 196 5.45 -4.10 -3.15
CA GLY A 196 5.19 -5.08 -4.21
C GLY A 196 6.38 -6.02 -4.45
N ILE A 197 7.60 -5.49 -4.45
CA ILE A 197 8.83 -6.27 -4.60
C ILE A 197 9.09 -7.19 -3.40
N LEU A 198 9.07 -6.63 -2.19
CA LEU A 198 9.45 -7.37 -0.97
C LEU A 198 8.41 -8.43 -0.58
N PHE A 199 7.12 -8.13 -0.77
CA PHE A 199 6.04 -9.04 -0.41
C PHE A 199 5.70 -10.08 -1.49
N ALA A 200 6.27 -9.98 -2.69
CA ALA A 200 6.04 -10.95 -3.75
C ALA A 200 6.33 -12.40 -3.31
N GLY A 201 7.47 -12.62 -2.63
CA GLY A 201 7.83 -13.94 -2.11
C GLY A 201 6.87 -14.47 -1.06
N VAL A 202 6.35 -13.59 -0.19
CA VAL A 202 5.36 -13.96 0.85
C VAL A 202 4.06 -14.44 0.19
N ILE A 203 3.56 -13.71 -0.80
CA ILE A 203 2.34 -14.05 -1.54
C ILE A 203 2.48 -15.38 -2.30
N ILE A 204 3.60 -15.56 -3.00
CA ILE A 204 3.89 -16.79 -3.74
C ILE A 204 4.01 -17.96 -2.76
N GLY A 205 4.71 -17.77 -1.64
CA GLY A 205 4.88 -18.78 -0.60
C GLY A 205 3.54 -19.19 0.03
N ASP A 206 2.63 -18.25 0.30
CA ASP A 206 1.29 -18.56 0.82
C ASP A 206 0.47 -19.38 -0.18
N LEU A 207 0.46 -19.01 -1.45
CA LEU A 207 -0.23 -19.77 -2.50
C LEU A 207 0.30 -21.20 -2.61
N ARG A 208 1.61 -21.40 -2.48
CA ARG A 208 2.21 -22.73 -2.50
C ARG A 208 1.85 -23.56 -1.27
N ARG A 209 1.83 -22.96 -0.07
CA ARG A 209 1.36 -23.63 1.16
C ARG A 209 -0.08 -24.11 1.03
N ARG A 210 -0.92 -23.38 0.29
CA ARG A 210 -2.30 -23.78 -0.04
C ARG A 210 -2.38 -24.88 -1.11
N GLY A 211 -1.24 -25.42 -1.58
CA GLY A 211 -1.18 -26.55 -2.51
C GLY A 211 -1.26 -26.16 -3.99
N TYR A 212 -1.04 -24.88 -4.34
CA TYR A 212 -0.96 -24.47 -5.73
C TYR A 212 0.41 -24.84 -6.34
N ASP A 213 0.39 -25.52 -7.50
CA ASP A 213 1.58 -25.72 -8.30
C ASP A 213 2.08 -24.40 -8.91
N ARG A 214 3.28 -24.40 -9.52
CA ARG A 214 3.89 -23.18 -10.08
C ARG A 214 2.98 -22.46 -11.08
N LYS A 215 2.27 -23.22 -11.94
CA LYS A 215 1.41 -22.64 -12.98
C LYS A 215 0.12 -22.06 -12.38
N ALA A 216 -0.51 -22.77 -11.44
CA ALA A 216 -1.71 -22.30 -10.77
C ALA A 216 -1.40 -21.12 -9.81
N SER A 217 -0.25 -21.13 -9.14
CA SER A 217 0.23 -20.01 -8.31
C SER A 217 0.42 -18.74 -9.13
N LYS A 218 1.02 -18.82 -10.33
CA LYS A 218 1.14 -17.67 -11.24
C LYS A 218 -0.23 -17.10 -11.62
N LYS A 219 -1.18 -17.97 -11.95
CA LYS A 219 -2.54 -17.53 -12.29
C LYS A 219 -3.28 -16.93 -11.11
N ALA A 220 -3.15 -17.53 -9.93
CA ALA A 220 -3.75 -17.02 -8.69
C ALA A 220 -3.17 -15.65 -8.31
N ALA A 221 -1.85 -15.48 -8.36
CA ALA A 221 -1.20 -14.21 -8.07
C ALA A 221 -1.55 -13.11 -9.10
N PHE A 222 -1.70 -13.48 -10.38
CA PHE A 222 -2.18 -12.56 -11.41
C PHE A 222 -3.61 -12.06 -11.09
N SER A 223 -4.53 -12.99 -10.82
CA SER A 223 -5.90 -12.66 -10.45
C SER A 223 -5.98 -11.87 -9.14
N ALA A 224 -5.16 -12.21 -8.15
CA ALA A 224 -5.05 -11.46 -6.89
C ALA A 224 -4.56 -10.02 -7.12
N GLY A 225 -3.57 -9.84 -8.00
CA GLY A 225 -3.11 -8.52 -8.41
C GLY A 225 -4.23 -7.68 -9.04
N LEU A 226 -5.06 -8.26 -9.92
CA LEU A 226 -6.20 -7.56 -10.50
C LEU A 226 -7.24 -7.14 -9.44
N VAL A 227 -7.52 -8.00 -8.45
CA VAL A 227 -8.41 -7.67 -7.32
C VAL A 227 -7.80 -6.51 -6.51
N CYS A 228 -6.51 -6.54 -6.24
CA CYS A 228 -5.80 -5.48 -5.53
C CYS A 228 -5.87 -4.15 -6.31
N VAL A 229 -5.60 -4.16 -7.62
CA VAL A 229 -5.74 -2.98 -8.49
C VAL A 229 -7.14 -2.39 -8.41
N ALA A 230 -8.17 -3.24 -8.55
CA ALA A 230 -9.57 -2.79 -8.50
C ALA A 230 -9.92 -2.21 -7.13
N ALA A 231 -9.48 -2.84 -6.04
CA ALA A 231 -9.76 -2.38 -4.67
C ALA A 231 -9.05 -1.05 -4.36
N LEU A 232 -7.76 -0.90 -4.71
CA LEU A 232 -7.01 0.34 -4.53
C LEU A 232 -7.61 1.47 -5.37
N PHE A 233 -7.90 1.22 -6.63
CA PHE A 233 -8.46 2.24 -7.52
C PHE A 233 -9.87 2.68 -7.11
N ALA A 234 -10.67 1.78 -6.53
CA ALA A 234 -12.01 2.12 -6.02
C ALA A 234 -11.96 3.02 -4.77
N VAL A 235 -10.85 2.99 -4.03
CA VAL A 235 -10.65 3.81 -2.82
C VAL A 235 -10.04 5.18 -3.15
N TYR A 236 -9.22 5.27 -4.19
CA TYR A 236 -8.54 6.49 -4.62
C TYR A 236 -9.43 7.36 -5.50
#